data_87d4649c4cf7614deefc0c34d25ce5e5
#
_entry.id   87d4649c4cf7614deefc0c34d25ce5e5
#
_cell.length_a   1.000
_cell.length_b   1.000
_cell.length_c   1.000
_cell.angle_alpha   90.00
_cell.angle_beta   90.00
_cell.angle_gamma   90.00
#
_symmetry.space_group_name_H-M   'P 1'
#
loop_
_entity.id
_entity.type
_entity.pdbx_description
1 polymer ?
#
loop_
_entity_poly.entity_id
_entity_poly.type
_entity_poly.pdbx_seq_one_letter_code
_entity_poly.pdbx_strand_id
1 'polypeptide(L)'
;YNNAKLFSETKLFLDWYAKKYISRNKRLNINIAIKKQIKFLLSKLKLKNNIFVHRDFHVSNLIKCKKQIAVIDTQDALIGNGAYDLASLIDDVRFKSTKKFKDRIYNYYLELNKRKINEDIFKNDFEILSVLRNMKIIGIFTRLAVRDKKKIYLKLIPYAWKLIELRIKDNKIFDNLKKILDFYF
;
A
#
# COMPACT_ATOMS: atom_id res chain seq x y z
N TYR A 1 1.04 12.84 7.34
CA TYR A 1 0.37 11.84 6.49
C TYR A 1 -0.69 11.12 7.31
N ASN A 2 -1.80 11.80 7.52
CA ASN A 2 -2.88 11.38 8.42
C ASN A 2 -3.90 10.44 7.73
N ASN A 3 -4.84 9.90 8.53
CA ASN A 3 -5.86 8.98 8.05
C ASN A 3 -6.75 9.57 6.96
N ALA A 4 -7.04 10.88 6.97
CA ALA A 4 -7.84 11.53 5.94
C ALA A 4 -7.11 11.50 4.57
N LYS A 5 -5.81 11.77 4.57
CA LYS A 5 -4.97 11.71 3.36
C LYS A 5 -4.83 10.27 2.85
N LEU A 6 -4.53 9.31 3.74
CA LEU A 6 -4.48 7.88 3.42
C LEU A 6 -5.80 7.39 2.82
N PHE A 7 -6.93 7.78 3.42
CA PHE A 7 -8.26 7.45 2.89
C PHE A 7 -8.47 8.00 1.47
N SER A 8 -8.18 9.29 1.26
CA SER A 8 -8.38 9.93 -0.05
C SER A 8 -7.53 9.28 -1.15
N GLU A 9 -6.31 8.86 -0.82
CA GLU A 9 -5.42 8.18 -1.76
C GLU A 9 -5.88 6.74 -2.05
N THR A 10 -6.24 5.97 -1.02
CA THR A 10 -6.73 4.60 -1.20
C THR A 10 -8.05 4.58 -1.98
N LYS A 11 -8.89 5.62 -1.83
CA LYS A 11 -10.14 5.77 -2.59
C LYS A 11 -9.93 5.82 -4.10
N LEU A 12 -8.74 6.12 -4.60
CA LEU A 12 -8.43 6.04 -6.04
C LEU A 12 -8.70 4.64 -6.63
N PHE A 13 -8.61 3.59 -5.80
CA PHE A 13 -9.05 2.24 -6.19
C PHE A 13 -10.51 2.22 -6.66
N LEU A 14 -11.38 2.87 -5.91
CA LEU A 14 -12.82 2.95 -6.25
C LEU A 14 -13.08 3.87 -7.43
N ASP A 15 -12.42 5.05 -7.43
CA ASP A 15 -12.65 6.10 -8.40
C ASP A 15 -12.20 5.68 -9.82
N TRP A 16 -11.22 4.78 -9.93
CA TRP A 16 -10.64 4.38 -11.20
C TRP A 16 -10.78 2.89 -11.47
N TYR A 17 -10.28 2.00 -10.60
CA TYR A 17 -10.27 0.57 -10.87
C TYR A 17 -11.66 -0.04 -10.77
N ALA A 18 -12.35 0.11 -9.64
CA ALA A 18 -13.71 -0.40 -9.50
C ALA A 18 -14.66 0.23 -10.52
N LYS A 19 -14.54 1.54 -10.77
CA LYS A 19 -15.34 2.21 -11.81
C LYS A 19 -15.12 1.63 -13.20
N LYS A 20 -13.94 1.12 -13.53
CA LYS A 20 -13.63 0.52 -14.82
C LYS A 20 -14.15 -0.91 -14.94
N TYR A 21 -13.98 -1.73 -13.90
CA TYR A 21 -14.20 -3.17 -13.99
C TYR A 21 -15.52 -3.66 -13.40
N ILE A 22 -16.21 -2.84 -12.57
CA ILE A 22 -17.47 -3.19 -11.94
C ILE A 22 -18.64 -2.58 -12.71
N SER A 23 -19.68 -3.40 -12.97
CA SER A 23 -20.92 -2.96 -13.63
C SER A 23 -21.62 -1.84 -12.84
N ARG A 24 -22.29 -0.95 -13.55
CA ARG A 24 -22.87 0.29 -12.98
C ARG A 24 -23.81 0.03 -11.79
N ASN A 25 -24.63 -1.00 -11.87
CA ASN A 25 -25.59 -1.39 -10.82
C ASN A 25 -24.92 -1.87 -9.51
N LYS A 26 -23.71 -2.43 -9.58
CA LYS A 26 -22.96 -2.90 -8.39
C LYS A 26 -22.04 -1.85 -7.79
N ARG A 27 -21.81 -0.70 -8.49
CA ARG A 27 -20.82 0.32 -8.04
C ARG A 27 -21.17 0.97 -6.72
N LEU A 28 -22.46 1.21 -6.44
CA LEU A 28 -22.88 1.83 -5.17
C LEU A 28 -22.51 0.91 -4.00
N ASN A 29 -22.85 -0.35 -4.09
CA ASN A 29 -22.64 -1.32 -3.01
C ASN A 29 -21.13 -1.52 -2.70
N ILE A 30 -20.31 -1.73 -3.75
CA ILE A 30 -18.85 -1.86 -3.54
C ILE A 30 -18.23 -0.57 -2.98
N ASN A 31 -18.70 0.62 -3.42
CA ASN A 31 -18.21 1.89 -2.89
C ASN A 31 -18.47 2.02 -1.39
N ILE A 32 -19.68 1.68 -0.94
CA ILE A 32 -20.05 1.72 0.48
C ILE A 32 -19.19 0.70 1.25
N ALA A 33 -19.14 -0.55 0.78
CA ALA A 33 -18.44 -1.63 1.45
C ALA A 33 -16.94 -1.35 1.58
N ILE A 34 -16.26 -0.98 0.50
CA ILE A 34 -14.81 -0.71 0.51
C ILE A 34 -14.47 0.55 1.34
N LYS A 35 -15.25 1.63 1.23
CA LYS A 35 -15.03 2.82 2.07
C LYS A 35 -15.14 2.50 3.56
N LYS A 36 -16.11 1.65 3.95
CA LYS A 36 -16.26 1.17 5.33
C LYS A 36 -15.02 0.40 5.77
N GLN A 37 -14.49 -0.49 4.92
CA GLN A 37 -13.28 -1.26 5.24
C GLN A 37 -12.03 -0.38 5.31
N ILE A 38 -11.84 0.58 4.40
CA ILE A 38 -10.71 1.51 4.47
C ILE A 38 -10.75 2.27 5.81
N LYS A 39 -11.92 2.84 6.19
CA LYS A 39 -12.07 3.55 7.47
C LYS A 39 -11.77 2.64 8.67
N PHE A 40 -12.29 1.41 8.65
CA PHE A 40 -12.02 0.41 9.68
C PHE A 40 -10.52 0.12 9.81
N LEU A 41 -9.82 -0.18 8.71
CA LEU A 41 -8.38 -0.46 8.73
C LEU A 41 -7.57 0.75 9.23
N LEU A 42 -7.91 1.96 8.78
CA LEU A 42 -7.26 3.18 9.25
C LEU A 42 -7.47 3.42 10.75
N SER A 43 -8.63 3.03 11.31
CA SER A 43 -8.89 3.12 12.77
C SER A 43 -8.10 2.09 13.58
N LYS A 44 -7.51 1.08 12.94
CA LYS A 44 -6.69 0.03 13.57
C LYS A 44 -5.19 0.32 13.53
N LEU A 45 -4.77 1.41 12.91
CA LEU A 45 -3.38 1.88 13.00
C LEU A 45 -3.06 2.31 14.44
N LYS A 46 -1.90 1.91 14.93
CA LYS A 46 -1.49 2.05 16.34
C LYS A 46 -0.27 2.94 16.52
N LEU A 47 0.61 3.02 15.52
CA LEU A 47 1.80 3.87 15.58
C LEU A 47 1.42 5.35 15.48
N LYS A 48 2.19 6.20 16.17
CA LYS A 48 2.04 7.65 16.08
C LYS A 48 2.50 8.14 14.69
N ASN A 49 1.83 9.17 14.19
CA ASN A 49 2.21 9.87 12.96
C ASN A 49 3.24 10.97 13.26
N ASN A 50 4.47 10.58 13.60
CA ASN A 50 5.54 11.50 14.02
C ASN A 50 6.88 11.23 13.32
N ILE A 51 6.88 10.39 12.28
CA ILE A 51 8.07 10.05 11.51
C ILE A 51 8.00 10.73 10.14
N PHE A 52 9.15 11.15 9.61
CA PHE A 52 9.26 11.57 8.21
C PHE A 52 8.92 10.40 7.30
N VAL A 53 7.95 10.59 6.43
CA VAL A 53 7.48 9.61 5.43
C VAL A 53 7.66 10.19 4.05
N HIS A 54 8.47 9.55 3.25
CA HIS A 54 8.76 9.91 1.86
C HIS A 54 7.54 9.74 0.95
N ARG A 55 6.67 8.77 1.24
CA ARG A 55 5.45 8.36 0.50
C ARG A 55 5.71 7.58 -0.79
N ASP A 56 6.77 7.88 -1.49
CA ASP A 56 7.20 7.17 -2.70
C ASP A 56 8.60 6.54 -2.53
N PHE A 57 8.81 5.93 -1.34
CA PHE A 57 10.05 5.22 -1.01
C PHE A 57 10.08 3.85 -1.69
N HIS A 58 10.50 3.82 -2.93
CA HIS A 58 10.59 2.61 -3.75
C HIS A 58 11.89 2.60 -4.58
N VAL A 59 12.24 1.43 -5.15
CA VAL A 59 13.53 1.19 -5.78
C VAL A 59 13.89 2.24 -6.84
N SER A 60 12.91 2.74 -7.62
CA SER A 60 13.16 3.74 -8.67
C SER A 60 13.59 5.12 -8.14
N ASN A 61 13.36 5.39 -6.85
CA ASN A 61 13.76 6.65 -6.19
C ASN A 61 15.03 6.48 -5.34
N LEU A 62 15.71 5.32 -5.47
CA LEU A 62 16.97 5.02 -4.82
C LEU A 62 18.08 4.97 -5.86
N ILE A 63 19.07 5.87 -5.74
CA ILE A 63 20.20 5.97 -6.66
C ILE A 63 21.47 5.54 -5.96
N LYS A 64 22.18 4.57 -6.54
CA LYS A 64 23.48 4.18 -6.02
C LYS A 64 24.55 5.22 -6.42
N CYS A 65 25.10 5.90 -5.44
CA CYS A 65 26.19 6.88 -5.60
C CYS A 65 27.46 6.35 -4.91
N LYS A 66 28.39 5.78 -5.67
CA LYS A 66 29.61 5.15 -5.14
C LYS A 66 29.28 4.11 -4.05
N LYS A 67 29.59 4.39 -2.78
CA LYS A 67 29.30 3.52 -1.62
C LYS A 67 28.02 3.88 -0.86
N GLN A 68 27.27 4.89 -1.31
CA GLN A 68 26.08 5.39 -0.65
C GLN A 68 24.83 5.20 -1.53
N ILE A 69 23.66 5.30 -0.91
CA ILE A 69 22.39 5.36 -1.62
C ILE A 69 21.80 6.74 -1.38
N ALA A 70 21.56 7.47 -2.47
CA ALA A 70 20.81 8.71 -2.43
C ALA A 70 19.31 8.42 -2.62
N VAL A 71 18.48 9.18 -1.91
CA VAL A 71 17.03 9.14 -2.04
C VAL A 71 16.59 10.42 -2.73
N ILE A 72 15.83 10.31 -3.82
CA ILE A 72 15.32 11.43 -4.61
C ILE A 72 13.79 11.51 -4.52
N ASP A 73 13.21 12.57 -5.04
CA ASP A 73 11.75 12.76 -5.15
C ASP A 73 11.05 12.94 -3.77
N THR A 74 11.69 13.75 -2.91
CA THR A 74 11.23 13.97 -1.52
C THR A 74 10.22 15.10 -1.35
N GLN A 75 9.87 15.83 -2.42
CA GLN A 75 9.02 17.03 -2.36
C GLN A 75 7.61 16.76 -1.81
N ASP A 76 7.10 15.54 -1.92
CA ASP A 76 5.79 15.14 -1.42
C ASP A 76 5.83 14.53 -0.01
N ALA A 77 6.98 14.54 0.64
CA ALA A 77 7.16 13.95 1.96
C ALA A 77 6.28 14.64 3.03
N LEU A 78 5.83 13.87 4.01
CA LEU A 78 4.99 14.34 5.12
C LEU A 78 5.40 13.65 6.43
N ILE A 79 5.01 14.23 7.55
CA ILE A 79 5.09 13.52 8.84
C ILE A 79 3.93 12.53 8.94
N GLY A 80 4.23 11.27 9.24
CA GLY A 80 3.25 10.19 9.25
C GLY A 80 3.68 8.93 9.99
N ASN A 81 3.07 7.80 9.65
CA ASN A 81 3.31 6.49 10.24
C ASN A 81 4.59 5.86 9.66
N GLY A 82 5.55 5.53 10.52
CA GLY A 82 6.87 5.04 10.11
C GLY A 82 6.88 3.68 9.39
N ALA A 83 5.79 2.91 9.44
CA ALA A 83 5.69 1.65 8.71
C ALA A 83 5.40 1.85 7.21
N TYR A 84 4.95 3.04 6.79
CA TYR A 84 4.51 3.28 5.41
C TYR A 84 5.64 3.12 4.39
N ASP A 85 6.78 3.73 4.63
CA ASP A 85 7.89 3.70 3.67
C ASP A 85 8.54 2.32 3.58
N LEU A 86 8.61 1.58 4.70
CA LEU A 86 9.06 0.19 4.64
C LEU A 86 8.09 -0.68 3.83
N ALA A 87 6.78 -0.49 4.00
CA ALA A 87 5.78 -1.18 3.18
C ALA A 87 5.90 -0.78 1.69
N SER A 88 6.21 0.49 1.42
CA SER A 88 6.44 0.99 0.06
C SER A 88 7.64 0.33 -0.62
N LEU A 89 8.72 0.12 0.11
CA LEU A 89 9.95 -0.51 -0.38
C LEU A 89 9.79 -2.02 -0.57
N ILE A 90 9.27 -2.72 0.43
CA ILE A 90 9.15 -4.18 0.43
C ILE A 90 8.11 -4.66 -0.59
N ASP A 91 6.99 -3.95 -0.68
CA ASP A 91 5.88 -4.29 -1.57
C ASP A 91 5.80 -3.36 -2.79
N ASP A 92 6.97 -3.02 -3.34
CA ASP A 92 7.05 -2.27 -4.60
C ASP A 92 6.60 -3.16 -5.78
N VAL A 93 5.59 -2.68 -6.48
CA VAL A 93 4.99 -3.36 -7.64
C VAL A 93 5.90 -3.42 -8.87
N ARG A 94 6.93 -2.58 -8.91
CA ARG A 94 7.91 -2.51 -10.01
C ARG A 94 9.04 -3.50 -9.83
N PHE A 95 9.27 -3.95 -8.58
CA PHE A 95 10.35 -4.86 -8.22
C PHE A 95 9.78 -6.17 -7.67
N LYS A 96 9.63 -7.15 -8.57
CA LYS A 96 9.17 -8.48 -8.17
C LYS A 96 10.24 -9.19 -7.35
N SER A 97 9.91 -9.54 -6.11
CA SER A 97 10.81 -10.25 -5.20
C SER A 97 10.10 -11.42 -4.51
N THR A 98 10.89 -12.40 -4.03
CA THR A 98 10.36 -13.56 -3.31
C THR A 98 9.91 -13.17 -1.90
N LYS A 99 8.97 -13.96 -1.33
CA LYS A 99 8.55 -13.79 0.08
C LYS A 99 9.77 -13.82 1.01
N LYS A 100 10.68 -14.77 0.85
CA LYS A 100 11.92 -14.90 1.64
C LYS A 100 12.76 -13.62 1.61
N PHE A 101 12.87 -12.97 0.46
CA PHE A 101 13.62 -11.70 0.34
C PHE A 101 12.90 -10.56 1.08
N LYS A 102 11.57 -10.47 0.95
CA LYS A 102 10.74 -9.49 1.66
C LYS A 102 10.86 -9.66 3.18
N ASP A 103 10.74 -10.89 3.66
CA ASP A 103 10.84 -11.22 5.08
C ASP A 103 12.24 -10.87 5.62
N ARG A 104 13.32 -11.10 4.84
CA ARG A 104 14.68 -10.73 5.22
C ARG A 104 14.84 -9.22 5.42
N ILE A 105 14.30 -8.39 4.50
CA ILE A 105 14.37 -6.93 4.64
C ILE A 105 13.56 -6.48 5.86
N TYR A 106 12.36 -7.02 6.03
CA TYR A 106 11.49 -6.72 7.16
C TYR A 106 12.16 -7.04 8.50
N ASN A 107 12.69 -8.24 8.65
CA ASN A 107 13.35 -8.68 9.88
C ASN A 107 14.64 -7.87 10.16
N TYR A 108 15.41 -7.55 9.13
CA TYR A 108 16.58 -6.69 9.27
C TYR A 108 16.22 -5.29 9.77
N TYR A 109 15.13 -4.72 9.25
CA TYR A 109 14.62 -3.44 9.76
C TYR A 109 14.20 -3.51 11.23
N LEU A 110 13.52 -4.58 11.64
CA LEU A 110 13.12 -4.78 13.04
C LEU A 110 14.35 -4.92 13.94
N GLU A 111 15.35 -5.69 13.52
CA GLU A 111 16.58 -5.89 14.28
C GLU A 111 17.31 -4.56 14.54
N LEU A 112 17.45 -3.72 13.51
CA LEU A 112 18.04 -2.38 13.64
C LEU A 112 17.26 -1.46 14.59
N ASN A 113 15.99 -1.72 14.78
CA ASN A 113 15.08 -0.87 15.56
C ASN A 113 14.52 -1.53 16.82
N LYS A 114 15.00 -2.72 17.23
CA LYS A 114 14.42 -3.56 18.29
C LYS A 114 14.22 -2.85 19.65
N ARG A 115 15.01 -1.83 19.94
CA ARG A 115 14.87 -1.04 21.17
C ARG A 115 13.84 0.09 21.08
N LYS A 116 13.31 0.38 19.90
CA LYS A 116 12.45 1.54 19.60
C LYS A 116 11.06 1.13 19.13
N ILE A 117 10.91 -0.10 18.65
CA ILE A 117 9.69 -0.56 17.98
C ILE A 117 9.11 -1.75 18.76
N ASN A 118 7.80 -1.68 19.03
CA ASN A 118 7.01 -2.85 19.40
C ASN A 118 6.67 -3.61 18.12
N GLU A 119 7.15 -4.84 17.98
CA GLU A 119 7.07 -5.63 16.74
C GLU A 119 5.62 -5.94 16.33
N ASP A 120 4.74 -6.27 17.28
CA ASP A 120 3.34 -6.58 16.97
C ASP A 120 2.58 -5.35 16.47
N ILE A 121 2.80 -4.21 17.11
CA ILE A 121 2.22 -2.93 16.70
C ILE A 121 2.73 -2.54 15.32
N PHE A 122 4.03 -2.68 15.10
CA PHE A 122 4.65 -2.34 13.82
C PHE A 122 4.16 -3.26 12.70
N LYS A 123 4.07 -4.56 12.96
CA LYS A 123 3.55 -5.56 12.00
C LYS A 123 2.12 -5.25 11.60
N ASN A 124 1.24 -4.94 12.58
CA ASN A 124 -0.13 -4.56 12.31
C ASN A 124 -0.20 -3.37 11.33
N ASP A 125 0.53 -2.30 11.62
CA ASP A 125 0.50 -1.09 10.80
C ASP A 125 1.14 -1.29 9.43
N PHE A 126 2.25 -2.05 9.38
CA PHE A 126 2.92 -2.41 8.14
C PHE A 126 1.98 -3.17 7.18
N GLU A 127 1.26 -4.18 7.66
CA GLU A 127 0.35 -4.98 6.83
C GLU A 127 -0.85 -4.15 6.36
N ILE A 128 -1.44 -3.34 7.25
CA ILE A 128 -2.55 -2.45 6.88
C ILE A 128 -2.10 -1.43 5.82
N LEU A 129 -0.98 -0.77 6.05
CA LEU A 129 -0.49 0.27 5.13
C LEU A 129 -0.03 -0.32 3.80
N SER A 130 0.54 -1.54 3.79
CA SER A 130 0.86 -2.25 2.55
C SER A 130 -0.39 -2.52 1.70
N VAL A 131 -1.47 -3.04 2.30
CA VAL A 131 -2.73 -3.29 1.60
C VAL A 131 -3.33 -2.01 1.05
N LEU A 132 -3.49 -0.98 1.88
CA LEU A 132 -4.07 0.30 1.47
C LEU A 132 -3.24 0.98 0.36
N ARG A 133 -1.90 0.92 0.48
CA ARG A 133 -0.99 1.44 -0.54
C ARG A 133 -1.13 0.69 -1.87
N ASN A 134 -1.19 -0.62 -1.86
CA ASN A 134 -1.35 -1.39 -3.10
C ASN A 134 -2.72 -1.15 -3.75
N MET A 135 -3.79 -0.97 -2.97
CA MET A 135 -5.08 -0.49 -3.49
C MET A 135 -4.95 0.89 -4.16
N LYS A 136 -4.29 1.86 -3.49
CA LYS A 136 -3.97 3.18 -4.09
C LYS A 136 -3.25 3.01 -5.44
N ILE A 137 -2.22 2.17 -5.50
CA ILE A 137 -1.41 1.94 -6.72
C ILE A 137 -2.26 1.38 -7.86
N ILE A 138 -3.11 0.39 -7.60
CA ILE A 138 -4.05 -0.16 -8.58
C ILE A 138 -4.93 0.96 -9.15
N GLY A 139 -5.44 1.84 -8.29
CA GLY A 139 -6.21 3.02 -8.70
C GLY A 139 -5.41 3.99 -9.57
N ILE A 140 -4.18 4.32 -9.15
CA ILE A 140 -3.27 5.22 -9.89
C ILE A 140 -2.94 4.62 -11.28
N PHE A 141 -2.56 3.36 -11.35
CA PHE A 141 -2.19 2.71 -12.61
C PHE A 141 -3.37 2.62 -13.57
N THR A 142 -4.56 2.38 -13.06
CA THR A 142 -5.77 2.45 -13.88
C THR A 142 -6.03 3.87 -14.39
N ARG A 143 -5.86 4.89 -13.55
CA ARG A 143 -5.97 6.31 -13.93
C ARG A 143 -4.99 6.64 -15.04
N LEU A 144 -3.71 6.31 -14.86
CA LEU A 144 -2.67 6.56 -15.87
C LEU A 144 -2.99 5.89 -17.21
N ALA A 145 -3.54 4.67 -17.18
CA ALA A 145 -3.91 3.97 -18.40
C ALA A 145 -5.14 4.56 -19.10
N VAL A 146 -6.16 4.96 -18.33
CA VAL A 146 -7.44 5.42 -18.87
C VAL A 146 -7.36 6.91 -19.27
N ARG A 147 -6.86 7.76 -18.35
CA ARG A 147 -6.81 9.21 -18.55
C ARG A 147 -5.60 9.62 -19.40
N ASP A 148 -4.41 9.12 -19.04
CA ASP A 148 -3.13 9.57 -19.60
C ASP A 148 -2.63 8.64 -20.73
N LYS A 149 -3.43 7.63 -21.13
CA LYS A 149 -3.15 6.67 -22.21
C LYS A 149 -1.89 5.81 -21.99
N LYS A 150 -1.32 5.80 -20.79
CA LYS A 150 -0.11 5.04 -20.41
C LYS A 150 -0.43 3.58 -20.08
N LYS A 151 -0.87 2.79 -21.07
CA LYS A 151 -1.34 1.40 -20.90
C LYS A 151 -0.32 0.45 -20.29
N ILE A 152 0.97 0.77 -20.33
CA ILE A 152 2.05 -0.06 -19.77
C ILE A 152 1.85 -0.35 -18.27
N TYR A 153 1.25 0.58 -17.51
CA TYR A 153 0.99 0.43 -16.09
C TYR A 153 -0.02 -0.67 -15.75
N LEU A 154 -0.91 -1.03 -16.68
CA LEU A 154 -1.87 -2.13 -16.47
C LEU A 154 -1.16 -3.47 -16.25
N LYS A 155 0.02 -3.66 -16.82
CA LYS A 155 0.83 -4.89 -16.67
C LYS A 155 1.33 -5.10 -15.23
N LEU A 156 1.34 -4.06 -14.42
CA LEU A 156 1.78 -4.12 -13.02
C LEU A 156 0.64 -4.43 -12.03
N ILE A 157 -0.61 -4.23 -12.44
CA ILE A 157 -1.79 -4.45 -11.58
C ILE A 157 -1.89 -5.89 -11.06
N PRO A 158 -1.67 -6.95 -11.87
CA PRO A 158 -1.74 -8.32 -11.35
C PRO A 158 -0.74 -8.60 -10.22
N TYR A 159 0.42 -7.95 -10.24
CA TYR A 159 1.38 -8.11 -9.14
C TYR A 159 0.97 -7.30 -7.90
N ALA A 160 0.38 -6.13 -8.07
CA ALA A 160 -0.19 -5.38 -6.95
C ALA A 160 -1.28 -6.19 -6.22
N TRP A 161 -2.12 -6.92 -6.94
CA TRP A 161 -3.08 -7.86 -6.36
C TRP A 161 -2.41 -8.97 -5.56
N LYS A 162 -1.37 -9.61 -6.10
CA LYS A 162 -0.59 -10.64 -5.37
C LYS A 162 0.02 -10.10 -4.07
N LEU A 163 0.42 -8.83 -4.04
CA LEU A 163 0.93 -8.18 -2.83
C LEU A 163 -0.19 -7.96 -1.79
N ILE A 164 -1.40 -7.58 -2.23
CA ILE A 164 -2.57 -7.52 -1.34
C ILE A 164 -2.87 -8.90 -0.78
N GLU A 165 -2.99 -9.93 -1.62
CA GLU A 165 -3.24 -11.32 -1.21
C GLU A 165 -2.20 -11.82 -0.20
N LEU A 166 -0.92 -11.52 -0.43
CA LEU A 166 0.16 -11.90 0.48
C LEU A 166 -0.06 -11.37 1.91
N ARG A 167 -0.65 -10.19 2.07
CA ARG A 167 -0.87 -9.55 3.38
C ARG A 167 -2.19 -9.92 4.02
N ILE A 168 -3.24 -10.15 3.22
CA ILE A 168 -4.58 -10.45 3.75
C ILE A 168 -4.79 -11.92 4.08
N LYS A 169 -3.96 -12.83 3.53
CA LYS A 169 -4.18 -14.28 3.56
C LYS A 169 -4.33 -14.83 4.97
N ASP A 170 -3.42 -14.46 5.87
CA ASP A 170 -3.27 -15.06 7.20
C ASP A 170 -3.60 -14.09 8.34
N ASN A 171 -4.22 -12.94 8.04
CA ASN A 171 -4.53 -11.92 9.05
C ASN A 171 -6.04 -11.60 9.08
N LYS A 172 -6.69 -12.02 10.17
CA LYS A 172 -8.14 -11.88 10.40
C LYS A 172 -8.67 -10.45 10.33
N ILE A 173 -7.83 -9.44 10.53
CA ILE A 173 -8.24 -8.03 10.41
C ILE A 173 -8.77 -7.70 9.02
N PHE A 174 -8.39 -8.47 8.01
CA PHE A 174 -8.77 -8.29 6.61
C PHE A 174 -9.92 -9.19 6.14
N ASP A 175 -10.48 -10.07 6.98
CA ASP A 175 -11.49 -11.06 6.56
C ASP A 175 -12.67 -10.43 5.81
N ASN A 176 -13.18 -9.31 6.30
CA ASN A 176 -14.27 -8.61 5.64
C ASN A 176 -13.82 -7.95 4.33
N LEU A 177 -12.63 -7.37 4.28
CA LEU A 177 -12.07 -6.82 3.03
C LEU A 177 -11.87 -7.93 2.02
N LYS A 178 -11.31 -9.07 2.42
CA LYS A 178 -11.10 -10.24 1.57
C LYS A 178 -12.42 -10.72 0.95
N LYS A 179 -13.45 -10.96 1.77
CA LYS A 179 -14.79 -11.35 1.27
C LYS A 179 -15.36 -10.39 0.23
N ILE A 180 -15.16 -9.09 0.44
CA ILE A 180 -15.62 -8.07 -0.52
C ILE A 180 -14.82 -8.15 -1.81
N LEU A 181 -13.47 -8.26 -1.72
CA LEU A 181 -12.62 -8.34 -2.90
C LEU A 181 -12.90 -9.62 -3.70
N ASP A 182 -13.00 -10.77 -3.06
CA ASP A 182 -13.30 -12.07 -3.69
C ASP A 182 -14.69 -12.09 -4.36
N PHE A 183 -15.65 -11.31 -3.83
CA PHE A 183 -17.00 -11.23 -4.41
C PHE A 183 -17.09 -10.34 -5.65
N TYR A 184 -16.25 -9.30 -5.72
CA TYR A 184 -16.36 -8.29 -6.78
C TYR A 184 -15.30 -8.42 -7.88
N PHE A 185 -14.14 -9.05 -7.60
CA PHE A 185 -12.98 -9.16 -8.48
C PHE A 185 -12.46 -10.57 -8.62
#